data_f70ea6fa75d7e88fc8fa4b9f55968503
#
_entry.id   f70ea6fa75d7e88fc8fa4b9f55968503
#
_cell.length_a   1.000
_cell.length_b   1.000
_cell.length_c   1.000
_cell.angle_alpha   90.00
_cell.angle_beta   90.00
_cell.angle_gamma   90.00
#
_symmetry.space_group_name_H-M   'P 1'
#
loop_
_entity.id
_entity.type
_entity.pdbx_description
1 polymer ?
#
loop_
_entity_poly.entity_id
_entity_poly.type
_entity_poly.pdbx_seq_one_letter_code
_entity_poly.pdbx_strand_id
1 'polypeptide(L)'
;MYDVIVVGGGHAGIEAALAPARMKQKTVLVTANFDNVGSLPCNTSIGGPAKGIIVREIDALGGQMAKTADETYLQMKMLNTAKGPGVQSLRAQADKKAYPRYMQAVLKKQDNLDIIEGMVEDLIVEDNCVKGVILANGQEIIGKTVILTTGTYLKAEILCGDQKHASGPDDQEECKYLSTRLKELGLRIQRLKTGTPPRVEINSVDYSKTSLQPGSDAKLAFSYQTNKFMPIDEQVPCYLTYTNEKTHKIIKDNLHRSSMYGGYVSGVGPRYCPSIEDKIVKFSDKPQHQIFLEPESKEMNTIYVQGFSTSLPHDVQEEMIRTIPGLEHCKILKYAYAIEYDAIDPLQLWPSLETKVIKNLFTAGQINGTSGYEEAASQGLIAGINATLKNQNKEPLILKRDEAYIGVMIDDLVTKGTEEPYRMLTSRAEYRLLIRHDNADERLMKYGHDVGLISDDIYQQYLNKMSNIFNEIARLDTIRFTPKHPINDVLEQLGSTRLNEGISAKELIKRPELDYEKILPFIDAPDLNEEERKRITILIKYKGYIDKAMRQAEKQKKMEEKKIPEDVDYNEISNLALEAKQKLSAIRPLTIGQASRISGINPADISVLLIYLKQKYNEE
;
A
#
# COMPACT_ATOMS: atom_id res chain seq x y z
N MET A 1 -23.94 15.94 16.21
CA MET A 1 -22.69 15.32 16.68
C MET A 1 -22.49 14.01 15.93
N TYR A 2 -21.31 13.76 15.38
CA TYR A 2 -20.92 12.54 14.70
C TYR A 2 -20.16 11.60 15.64
N ASP A 3 -20.12 10.31 15.31
CA ASP A 3 -19.24 9.37 15.99
C ASP A 3 -17.81 9.47 15.45
N VAL A 4 -17.68 9.60 14.11
CA VAL A 4 -16.38 9.72 13.43
C VAL A 4 -16.41 10.86 12.42
N ILE A 5 -15.41 11.74 12.47
CA ILE A 5 -15.16 12.79 11.47
C ILE A 5 -13.91 12.40 10.69
N VAL A 6 -14.00 12.35 9.36
CA VAL A 6 -12.88 12.08 8.47
C VAL A 6 -12.57 13.32 7.65
N VAL A 7 -11.33 13.77 7.66
CA VAL A 7 -10.87 14.97 6.95
C VAL A 7 -10.01 14.59 5.76
N GLY A 8 -10.48 14.88 4.55
CA GLY A 8 -9.81 14.58 3.29
C GLY A 8 -10.44 13.42 2.53
N GLY A 9 -10.63 13.57 1.21
CA GLY A 9 -11.31 12.61 0.32
C GLY A 9 -10.37 11.77 -0.55
N GLY A 10 -9.07 11.64 -0.17
CA GLY A 10 -8.14 10.74 -0.83
C GLY A 10 -8.39 9.26 -0.47
N HIS A 11 -7.52 8.37 -0.93
CA HIS A 11 -7.68 6.92 -0.71
C HIS A 11 -7.75 6.53 0.78
N ALA A 12 -6.98 7.21 1.64
CA ALA A 12 -7.07 7.02 3.08
C ALA A 12 -8.43 7.48 3.63
N GLY A 13 -8.90 8.65 3.20
CA GLY A 13 -10.16 9.21 3.67
C GLY A 13 -11.38 8.40 3.26
N ILE A 14 -11.37 7.86 2.05
CA ILE A 14 -12.45 6.99 1.55
C ILE A 14 -12.59 5.75 2.44
N GLU A 15 -11.50 5.02 2.65
CA GLU A 15 -11.52 3.81 3.48
C GLU A 15 -11.82 4.15 4.96
N ALA A 16 -11.26 5.26 5.47
CA ALA A 16 -11.52 5.74 6.83
C ALA A 16 -12.97 6.17 7.06
N ALA A 17 -13.69 6.60 6.01
CA ALA A 17 -15.10 6.98 6.09
C ALA A 17 -16.03 5.77 5.91
N LEU A 18 -15.71 4.89 4.95
CA LEU A 18 -16.54 3.72 4.66
C LEU A 18 -16.53 2.70 5.81
N ALA A 19 -15.38 2.46 6.46
CA ALA A 19 -15.29 1.47 7.52
C ALA A 19 -16.20 1.80 8.71
N PRO A 20 -16.13 2.99 9.34
CA PRO A 20 -17.05 3.34 10.43
C PRO A 20 -18.50 3.32 10.01
N ALA A 21 -18.83 3.88 8.83
CA ALA A 21 -20.20 3.92 8.33
C ALA A 21 -20.79 2.51 8.16
N ARG A 22 -20.01 1.57 7.60
CA ARG A 22 -20.38 0.16 7.47
C ARG A 22 -20.47 -0.55 8.83
N MET A 23 -19.68 -0.11 9.81
CA MET A 23 -19.76 -0.54 11.21
C MET A 23 -20.86 0.20 11.99
N LYS A 24 -21.78 0.87 11.30
CA LYS A 24 -22.98 1.57 11.83
C LYS A 24 -22.67 2.76 12.75
N GLN A 25 -21.53 3.41 12.54
CA GLN A 25 -21.20 4.69 13.19
C GLN A 25 -21.71 5.86 12.34
N LYS A 26 -22.29 6.88 12.98
CA LYS A 26 -22.64 8.11 12.30
C LYS A 26 -21.37 8.86 11.90
N THR A 27 -21.04 8.81 10.62
CA THR A 27 -19.76 9.26 10.06
C THR A 27 -19.97 10.47 9.17
N VAL A 28 -19.01 11.39 9.14
CA VAL A 28 -18.94 12.47 8.15
C VAL A 28 -17.59 12.47 7.46
N LEU A 29 -17.59 12.55 6.13
CA LEU A 29 -16.44 12.85 5.32
C LEU A 29 -16.42 14.33 4.97
N VAL A 30 -15.40 15.05 5.43
CA VAL A 30 -15.18 16.47 5.11
C VAL A 30 -14.09 16.56 4.06
N THR A 31 -14.41 17.13 2.92
CA THR A 31 -13.47 17.28 1.78
C THR A 31 -13.58 18.67 1.19
N ALA A 32 -12.45 19.23 0.71
CA ALA A 32 -12.45 20.56 0.10
C ALA A 32 -13.32 20.63 -1.17
N ASN A 33 -13.32 19.55 -1.97
CA ASN A 33 -14.14 19.43 -3.17
C ASN A 33 -14.47 17.95 -3.41
N PHE A 34 -15.76 17.63 -3.49
CA PHE A 34 -16.20 16.24 -3.68
C PHE A 34 -15.85 15.67 -5.06
N ASP A 35 -15.77 16.49 -6.10
CA ASP A 35 -15.42 16.05 -7.45
C ASP A 35 -13.98 15.52 -7.54
N ASN A 36 -13.12 15.86 -6.58
CA ASN A 36 -11.75 15.40 -6.46
C ASN A 36 -11.58 14.15 -5.59
N VAL A 37 -12.65 13.65 -4.96
CA VAL A 37 -12.61 12.47 -4.11
C VAL A 37 -12.24 11.24 -4.93
N GLY A 38 -11.24 10.49 -4.45
CA GLY A 38 -10.73 9.29 -5.12
C GLY A 38 -9.89 9.56 -6.37
N SER A 39 -9.49 10.81 -6.61
CA SER A 39 -8.65 11.16 -7.76
C SER A 39 -7.28 10.48 -7.71
N LEU A 40 -6.69 10.29 -8.90
CA LEU A 40 -5.39 9.66 -9.13
C LEU A 40 -4.39 10.71 -9.70
N PRO A 41 -3.94 11.71 -8.91
CA PRO A 41 -3.15 12.83 -9.43
C PRO A 41 -1.73 12.44 -9.86
N CYS A 42 -1.12 11.46 -9.19
CA CYS A 42 0.25 11.04 -9.51
C CYS A 42 0.25 10.04 -10.69
N ASN A 43 -0.20 8.83 -10.47
CA ASN A 43 -0.29 7.78 -11.50
C ASN A 43 -1.63 7.06 -11.39
N THR A 44 -1.97 6.24 -12.39
CA THR A 44 -3.20 5.46 -12.41
C THR A 44 -2.98 3.99 -12.10
N SER A 45 -1.79 3.60 -11.60
CA SER A 45 -1.49 2.22 -11.25
C SER A 45 -1.93 1.89 -9.82
N ILE A 46 -2.67 0.80 -9.67
CA ILE A 46 -3.05 0.18 -8.39
C ILE A 46 -2.35 -1.17 -8.28
N GLY A 47 -1.68 -1.43 -7.15
CA GLY A 47 -0.94 -2.66 -6.93
C GLY A 47 0.52 -2.60 -7.38
N GLY A 48 1.06 -3.75 -7.79
CA GLY A 48 2.48 -3.93 -8.03
C GLY A 48 3.17 -4.66 -6.86
N PRO A 49 4.51 -4.85 -6.92
CA PRO A 49 5.24 -5.62 -5.90
C PRO A 49 4.95 -5.13 -4.48
N ALA A 50 4.60 -6.02 -3.56
CA ALA A 50 4.07 -5.79 -2.23
C ALA A 50 2.70 -5.07 -2.19
N LYS A 51 2.50 -4.03 -3.00
CA LYS A 51 1.31 -3.18 -2.98
C LYS A 51 0.03 -3.93 -3.41
N GLY A 52 0.11 -4.79 -4.42
CA GLY A 52 -1.01 -5.64 -4.81
C GLY A 52 -1.42 -6.63 -3.72
N ILE A 53 -0.49 -7.02 -2.83
CA ILE A 53 -0.80 -7.81 -1.65
C ILE A 53 -1.60 -6.96 -0.64
N ILE A 54 -1.18 -5.70 -0.42
CA ILE A 54 -1.94 -4.76 0.44
C ILE A 54 -3.36 -4.57 -0.08
N VAL A 55 -3.56 -4.43 -1.40
CA VAL A 55 -4.92 -4.30 -1.97
C VAL A 55 -5.79 -5.53 -1.65
N ARG A 56 -5.22 -6.73 -1.75
CA ARG A 56 -5.90 -7.98 -1.33
C ARG A 56 -6.18 -8.02 0.16
N GLU A 57 -5.27 -7.49 0.99
CA GLU A 57 -5.45 -7.37 2.44
C GLU A 57 -6.56 -6.37 2.79
N ILE A 58 -6.65 -5.25 2.08
CA ILE A 58 -7.77 -4.29 2.20
C ILE A 58 -9.09 -4.98 1.89
N ASP A 59 -9.18 -5.77 0.81
CA ASP A 59 -10.40 -6.49 0.44
C ASP A 59 -10.79 -7.54 1.49
N ALA A 60 -9.84 -8.32 1.96
CA ALA A 60 -10.06 -9.33 2.98
C ALA A 60 -10.58 -8.74 4.32
N LEU A 61 -10.20 -7.51 4.63
CA LEU A 61 -10.73 -6.76 5.78
C LEU A 61 -12.07 -6.06 5.50
N GLY A 62 -12.57 -6.07 4.27
CA GLY A 62 -13.85 -5.46 3.88
C GLY A 62 -13.74 -4.04 3.34
N GLY A 63 -12.53 -3.59 2.92
CA GLY A 63 -12.31 -2.29 2.27
C GLY A 63 -12.86 -2.22 0.84
N GLN A 64 -12.69 -1.07 0.19
CA GLN A 64 -13.31 -0.74 -1.08
C GLN A 64 -12.35 -0.73 -2.28
N MET A 65 -11.07 -0.41 -2.06
CA MET A 65 -10.09 -0.16 -3.14
C MET A 65 -10.02 -1.30 -4.17
N ALA A 66 -9.99 -2.56 -3.73
CA ALA A 66 -9.91 -3.73 -4.59
C ALA A 66 -11.11 -3.82 -5.55
N LYS A 67 -12.31 -3.67 -5.01
CA LYS A 67 -13.58 -3.72 -5.78
C LYS A 67 -13.62 -2.63 -6.84
N THR A 68 -13.22 -1.42 -6.46
CA THR A 68 -13.20 -0.29 -7.40
C THR A 68 -12.12 -0.47 -8.47
N ALA A 69 -10.95 -0.98 -8.13
CA ALA A 69 -9.91 -1.28 -9.10
C ALA A 69 -10.37 -2.34 -10.11
N ASP A 70 -11.05 -3.40 -9.65
CA ASP A 70 -11.55 -4.47 -10.49
C ASP A 70 -12.67 -4.02 -11.44
N GLU A 71 -13.49 -3.03 -11.05
CA GLU A 71 -14.57 -2.48 -11.88
C GLU A 71 -14.09 -1.43 -12.89
N THR A 72 -12.89 -0.85 -12.70
CA THR A 72 -12.48 0.34 -13.44
C THR A 72 -11.09 0.26 -14.06
N TYR A 73 -10.49 -0.94 -14.13
CA TYR A 73 -9.17 -1.07 -14.73
C TYR A 73 -9.19 -0.95 -16.26
N LEU A 74 -8.10 -0.46 -16.82
CA LEU A 74 -7.81 -0.45 -18.26
C LEU A 74 -7.11 -1.74 -18.68
N GLN A 75 -6.19 -2.24 -17.86
CA GLN A 75 -5.53 -3.53 -18.00
C GLN A 75 -5.09 -4.06 -16.63
N MET A 76 -4.88 -5.37 -16.54
CA MET A 76 -4.39 -6.04 -15.33
C MET A 76 -3.34 -7.08 -15.66
N LYS A 77 -2.33 -7.21 -14.79
CA LYS A 77 -1.24 -8.19 -14.92
C LYS A 77 -0.86 -8.79 -13.59
N MET A 78 -0.46 -10.07 -13.61
CA MET A 78 0.33 -10.67 -12.54
C MET A 78 1.81 -10.39 -12.76
N LEU A 79 2.46 -9.79 -11.78
CA LEU A 79 3.89 -9.49 -11.79
C LEU A 79 4.70 -10.61 -11.10
N ASN A 80 5.97 -10.73 -11.49
CA ASN A 80 6.90 -11.71 -10.93
C ASN A 80 6.48 -13.18 -11.09
N THR A 81 5.76 -13.52 -12.15
CA THR A 81 5.26 -14.88 -12.42
C THR A 81 6.37 -15.93 -12.53
N ALA A 82 7.57 -15.52 -12.97
CA ALA A 82 8.76 -16.38 -13.01
C ALA A 82 9.45 -16.57 -11.64
N LYS A 83 8.95 -15.90 -10.59
CA LYS A 83 9.47 -16.00 -9.23
C LYS A 83 8.52 -16.79 -8.34
N GLY A 84 8.98 -17.18 -7.15
CA GLY A 84 8.14 -17.88 -6.18
C GLY A 84 6.96 -17.03 -5.65
N PRO A 85 5.95 -17.68 -5.04
CA PRO A 85 4.67 -17.05 -4.67
C PRO A 85 4.81 -15.91 -3.65
N GLY A 86 5.88 -15.87 -2.87
CA GLY A 86 6.12 -14.84 -1.86
C GLY A 86 6.38 -13.43 -2.41
N VAL A 87 6.51 -13.25 -3.74
CA VAL A 87 6.75 -11.95 -4.39
C VAL A 87 5.84 -11.70 -5.59
N GLN A 88 4.97 -12.66 -5.94
CA GLN A 88 3.95 -12.46 -6.98
C GLN A 88 2.91 -11.46 -6.50
N SER A 89 2.43 -10.61 -7.40
CA SER A 89 1.47 -9.57 -7.05
C SER A 89 0.77 -9.02 -8.28
N LEU A 90 -0.51 -8.66 -8.15
CA LEU A 90 -1.28 -7.99 -9.19
C LEU A 90 -0.89 -6.52 -9.34
N ARG A 91 -1.00 -6.03 -10.55
CA ARG A 91 -0.99 -4.62 -10.90
C ARG A 91 -2.10 -4.34 -11.92
N ALA A 92 -2.96 -3.39 -11.60
CA ALA A 92 -3.94 -2.83 -12.51
C ALA A 92 -3.53 -1.42 -12.94
N GLN A 93 -3.80 -1.09 -14.20
CA GLN A 93 -3.87 0.29 -14.67
C GLN A 93 -5.33 0.71 -14.53
N ALA A 94 -5.65 1.57 -13.57
CA ALA A 94 -7.00 2.06 -13.35
C ALA A 94 -7.35 3.19 -14.35
N ASP A 95 -8.62 3.34 -14.67
CA ASP A 95 -9.11 4.47 -15.47
C ASP A 95 -9.25 5.71 -14.59
N LYS A 96 -8.51 6.78 -14.91
CA LYS A 96 -8.42 8.04 -14.14
C LYS A 96 -9.76 8.76 -14.00
N LYS A 97 -10.73 8.50 -14.88
CA LYS A 97 -12.08 9.09 -14.82
C LYS A 97 -13.08 8.13 -14.18
N ALA A 98 -13.03 6.86 -14.54
CA ALA A 98 -13.97 5.86 -14.03
C ALA A 98 -13.75 5.54 -12.55
N TYR A 99 -12.49 5.43 -12.10
CA TYR A 99 -12.16 5.09 -10.71
C TYR A 99 -12.73 6.09 -9.70
N PRO A 100 -12.48 7.41 -9.81
CA PRO A 100 -13.07 8.39 -8.89
C PRO A 100 -14.60 8.40 -8.95
N ARG A 101 -15.20 8.33 -10.14
CA ARG A 101 -16.66 8.30 -10.30
C ARG A 101 -17.29 7.11 -9.57
N TYR A 102 -16.66 5.94 -9.67
CA TYR A 102 -17.13 4.74 -8.96
C TYR A 102 -17.03 4.92 -7.44
N MET A 103 -15.90 5.40 -6.94
CA MET A 103 -15.71 5.71 -5.51
C MET A 103 -16.73 6.71 -4.98
N GLN A 104 -16.95 7.81 -5.72
CA GLN A 104 -17.93 8.84 -5.38
C GLN A 104 -19.36 8.27 -5.33
N ALA A 105 -19.70 7.38 -6.27
CA ALA A 105 -21.00 6.71 -6.29
C ALA A 105 -21.18 5.78 -5.08
N VAL A 106 -20.14 5.06 -4.67
CA VAL A 106 -20.13 4.22 -3.46
C VAL A 106 -20.35 5.08 -2.20
N LEU A 107 -19.61 6.17 -2.07
CA LEU A 107 -19.73 7.07 -0.91
C LEU A 107 -21.13 7.70 -0.81
N LYS A 108 -21.69 8.17 -1.93
CA LYS A 108 -23.05 8.78 -1.96
C LYS A 108 -24.16 7.81 -1.57
N LYS A 109 -23.95 6.50 -1.81
CA LYS A 109 -24.94 5.45 -1.48
C LYS A 109 -24.72 4.84 -0.09
N GLN A 110 -23.63 5.18 0.58
CA GLN A 110 -23.29 4.56 1.85
C GLN A 110 -24.17 5.09 2.98
N ASP A 111 -24.92 4.19 3.61
CA ASP A 111 -25.67 4.52 4.85
C ASP A 111 -24.72 4.96 5.97
N ASN A 112 -25.24 5.80 6.87
CA ASN A 112 -24.51 6.36 8.02
C ASN A 112 -23.33 7.27 7.65
N LEU A 113 -23.25 7.73 6.40
CA LEU A 113 -22.19 8.60 5.91
C LEU A 113 -22.76 9.90 5.36
N ASP A 114 -22.45 11.00 6.03
CA ASP A 114 -22.69 12.35 5.51
C ASP A 114 -21.43 12.86 4.80
N ILE A 115 -21.60 13.70 3.78
CA ILE A 115 -20.50 14.34 3.05
C ILE A 115 -20.67 15.85 3.17
N ILE A 116 -19.62 16.54 3.62
CA ILE A 116 -19.58 17.99 3.76
C ILE A 116 -18.40 18.52 2.94
N GLU A 117 -18.67 19.48 2.05
CA GLU A 117 -17.63 20.22 1.36
C GLU A 117 -17.15 21.40 2.18
N GLY A 118 -15.83 21.48 2.38
CA GLY A 118 -15.17 22.54 3.11
C GLY A 118 -13.72 22.19 3.44
N MET A 119 -12.88 23.22 3.54
CA MET A 119 -11.49 23.08 3.99
C MET A 119 -11.46 23.13 5.52
N VAL A 120 -10.87 22.10 6.13
CA VAL A 120 -10.63 22.07 7.58
C VAL A 120 -9.34 22.82 7.89
N GLU A 121 -9.44 23.85 8.71
CA GLU A 121 -8.31 24.73 9.08
C GLU A 121 -7.90 24.60 10.54
N ASP A 122 -8.78 24.10 11.42
CA ASP A 122 -8.50 23.99 12.85
C ASP A 122 -9.16 22.75 13.48
N LEU A 123 -8.69 22.37 14.66
CA LEU A 123 -9.22 21.31 15.51
C LEU A 123 -9.78 21.88 16.81
N ILE A 124 -10.95 21.39 17.21
CA ILE A 124 -11.51 21.65 18.54
C ILE A 124 -10.88 20.63 19.49
N VAL A 125 -10.04 21.09 20.41
CA VAL A 125 -9.33 20.25 21.38
C VAL A 125 -9.58 20.77 22.79
N GLU A 126 -10.03 19.89 23.69
CA GLU A 126 -10.24 20.15 25.12
C GLU A 126 -9.53 19.06 25.92
N ASP A 127 -8.76 19.43 26.92
CA ASP A 127 -8.03 18.48 27.80
C ASP A 127 -7.22 17.42 27.03
N ASN A 128 -6.50 17.83 25.98
CA ASN A 128 -5.74 16.97 25.07
C ASN A 128 -6.61 15.90 24.38
N CYS A 129 -7.89 16.17 24.19
CA CYS A 129 -8.83 15.30 23.51
C CYS A 129 -9.53 16.08 22.39
N VAL A 130 -9.47 15.55 21.15
CA VAL A 130 -10.18 16.18 20.03
C VAL A 130 -11.69 16.01 20.20
N LYS A 131 -12.46 17.06 19.90
CA LYS A 131 -13.91 17.14 19.98
C LYS A 131 -14.58 17.45 18.64
N GLY A 132 -13.80 17.86 17.65
CA GLY A 132 -14.32 18.24 16.35
C GLY A 132 -13.31 18.98 15.50
N VAL A 133 -13.80 19.55 14.42
CA VAL A 133 -13.03 20.34 13.46
C VAL A 133 -13.72 21.66 13.16
N ILE A 134 -12.95 22.65 12.70
CA ILE A 134 -13.43 23.95 12.26
C ILE A 134 -13.07 24.14 10.78
N LEU A 135 -14.07 24.48 9.98
CA LEU A 135 -13.90 24.79 8.56
C LEU A 135 -13.40 26.22 8.36
N ALA A 136 -12.84 26.51 7.20
CA ALA A 136 -12.37 27.85 6.81
C ALA A 136 -13.47 28.94 6.88
N ASN A 137 -14.73 28.56 6.73
CA ASN A 137 -15.88 29.45 6.87
C ASN A 137 -16.34 29.64 8.34
N GLY A 138 -15.62 29.06 9.31
CA GLY A 138 -15.95 29.12 10.73
C GLY A 138 -16.99 28.10 11.21
N GLN A 139 -17.49 27.22 10.35
CA GLN A 139 -18.43 26.19 10.75
C GLN A 139 -17.71 25.12 11.61
N GLU A 140 -18.31 24.81 12.76
CA GLU A 140 -17.84 23.73 13.63
C GLU A 140 -18.56 22.41 13.32
N ILE A 141 -17.81 21.33 13.30
CA ILE A 141 -18.33 19.96 13.17
C ILE A 141 -17.88 19.18 14.40
N ILE A 142 -18.83 18.78 15.23
CA ILE A 142 -18.56 18.10 16.50
C ILE A 142 -18.64 16.58 16.34
N GLY A 143 -17.67 15.86 16.90
CA GLY A 143 -17.62 14.40 16.87
C GLY A 143 -16.76 13.79 17.97
N LYS A 144 -16.90 12.48 18.18
CA LYS A 144 -16.17 11.74 19.23
C LYS A 144 -14.71 11.47 18.85
N THR A 145 -14.47 11.11 17.58
CA THR A 145 -13.14 10.83 17.02
C THR A 145 -12.95 11.56 15.71
N VAL A 146 -11.71 11.96 15.41
CA VAL A 146 -11.32 12.62 14.16
C VAL A 146 -10.18 11.85 13.51
N ILE A 147 -10.28 11.64 12.19
CA ILE A 147 -9.24 11.00 11.38
C ILE A 147 -8.75 12.00 10.33
N LEU A 148 -7.48 12.42 10.42
CA LEU A 148 -6.86 13.31 9.43
C LEU A 148 -6.24 12.48 8.30
N THR A 149 -6.64 12.79 7.07
CA THR A 149 -6.15 12.14 5.84
C THR A 149 -5.81 13.17 4.77
N THR A 150 -5.07 14.19 5.15
CA THR A 150 -4.83 15.42 4.38
C THR A 150 -3.97 15.25 3.13
N GLY A 151 -3.38 14.07 2.90
CA GLY A 151 -2.61 13.77 1.69
C GLY A 151 -1.42 14.72 1.52
N THR A 152 -1.27 15.29 0.32
CA THR A 152 -0.22 16.25 -0.04
C THR A 152 -0.68 17.70 0.08
N TYR A 153 -1.82 17.98 0.74
CA TYR A 153 -2.40 19.33 0.79
C TYR A 153 -1.92 20.16 1.98
N LEU A 154 -1.32 19.51 2.99
CA LEU A 154 -0.93 20.18 4.22
C LEU A 154 0.29 21.10 3.94
N LYS A 155 0.04 22.41 3.89
CA LYS A 155 1.03 23.44 3.54
C LYS A 155 1.78 23.10 2.25
N ALA A 156 1.06 22.73 1.21
CA ALA A 156 1.58 22.23 -0.04
C ALA A 156 2.22 23.34 -0.90
N GLU A 157 3.32 23.01 -1.58
CA GLU A 157 4.01 23.91 -2.50
C GLU A 157 4.47 23.13 -3.73
N ILE A 158 4.11 23.62 -4.91
CA ILE A 158 4.56 23.09 -6.20
C ILE A 158 5.88 23.77 -6.61
N LEU A 159 6.82 22.96 -7.12
CA LEU A 159 8.14 23.41 -7.55
C LEU A 159 8.45 22.92 -8.97
N CYS A 160 8.93 23.84 -9.82
CA CYS A 160 9.39 23.56 -11.17
C CYS A 160 10.50 24.57 -11.55
N GLY A 161 11.71 24.10 -11.76
CA GLY A 161 12.87 24.97 -11.90
C GLY A 161 13.09 25.82 -10.64
N ASP A 162 13.19 27.12 -10.81
CA ASP A 162 13.31 28.13 -9.75
C ASP A 162 11.95 28.66 -9.25
N GLN A 163 10.85 28.23 -9.87
CA GLN A 163 9.51 28.65 -9.51
C GLN A 163 8.96 27.81 -8.36
N LYS A 164 8.35 28.48 -7.39
CA LYS A 164 7.70 27.90 -6.24
C LYS A 164 6.39 28.64 -5.95
N HIS A 165 5.30 27.91 -5.84
CA HIS A 165 4.01 28.50 -5.48
C HIS A 165 3.21 27.58 -4.57
N ALA A 166 2.46 28.20 -3.67
CA ALA A 166 1.59 27.51 -2.72
C ALA A 166 0.38 26.94 -3.46
N SER A 167 0.31 25.62 -3.57
CA SER A 167 -0.78 24.90 -4.23
C SER A 167 -0.71 23.41 -3.92
N GLY A 168 -1.87 22.75 -3.85
CA GLY A 168 -1.98 21.30 -3.89
C GLY A 168 -1.80 20.73 -5.30
N PRO A 169 -1.90 19.40 -5.49
CA PRO A 169 -1.83 18.77 -6.80
C PRO A 169 -2.87 19.36 -7.77
N ASP A 170 -2.50 19.49 -9.04
CA ASP A 170 -3.39 19.97 -10.11
C ASP A 170 -3.99 21.37 -9.84
N ASP A 171 -3.19 22.26 -9.24
CA ASP A 171 -3.52 23.65 -8.91
C ASP A 171 -4.72 23.80 -7.94
N GLN A 172 -4.96 22.77 -7.10
CA GLN A 172 -5.98 22.81 -6.07
C GLN A 172 -5.51 23.63 -4.86
N GLU A 173 -6.47 24.14 -4.07
CA GLU A 173 -6.17 24.92 -2.88
C GLU A 173 -5.45 24.06 -1.82
N GLU A 174 -4.43 24.63 -1.20
CA GLU A 174 -3.70 24.02 -0.09
C GLU A 174 -4.41 24.24 1.25
N CYS A 175 -4.17 23.39 2.24
CA CYS A 175 -4.55 23.60 3.62
C CYS A 175 -3.43 24.38 4.35
N LYS A 176 -3.68 25.65 4.67
CA LYS A 176 -2.65 26.59 5.16
C LYS A 176 -2.39 26.48 6.66
N TYR A 177 -3.46 26.46 7.45
CA TYR A 177 -3.39 26.71 8.90
C TYR A 177 -3.31 25.44 9.73
N LEU A 178 -3.92 24.34 9.29
CA LEU A 178 -3.95 23.09 10.06
C LEU A 178 -2.55 22.57 10.43
N SER A 179 -1.54 22.69 9.56
CA SER A 179 -0.17 22.29 9.89
C SER A 179 0.41 23.07 11.07
N THR A 180 0.17 24.38 11.10
CA THR A 180 0.59 25.25 12.21
C THR A 180 -0.13 24.85 13.48
N ARG A 181 -1.45 24.62 13.39
CA ARG A 181 -2.25 24.16 14.52
C ARG A 181 -1.78 22.84 15.10
N LEU A 182 -1.43 21.86 14.26
CA LEU A 182 -0.88 20.59 14.72
C LEU A 182 0.44 20.76 15.49
N LYS A 183 1.32 21.69 15.05
CA LYS A 183 2.53 22.04 15.78
C LYS A 183 2.25 22.67 17.15
N GLU A 184 1.31 23.60 17.22
CA GLU A 184 0.88 24.25 18.49
C GLU A 184 0.30 23.22 19.47
N LEU A 185 -0.39 22.20 18.97
CA LEU A 185 -0.92 21.09 19.75
C LEU A 185 0.15 20.06 20.17
N GLY A 186 1.43 20.30 19.84
CA GLY A 186 2.57 19.49 20.28
C GLY A 186 2.95 18.36 19.33
N LEU A 187 2.39 18.28 18.12
CA LEU A 187 2.79 17.30 17.11
C LEU A 187 4.06 17.75 16.38
N ARG A 188 5.02 16.84 16.26
CA ARG A 188 6.24 17.08 15.45
C ARG A 188 5.89 16.91 13.97
N ILE A 189 6.25 17.90 13.18
CA ILE A 189 6.01 17.96 11.73
C ILE A 189 7.34 17.84 10.99
N GLN A 190 7.33 17.12 9.89
CA GLN A 190 8.43 16.98 8.93
C GLN A 190 8.01 17.44 7.55
N ARG A 191 8.96 17.87 6.71
CA ARG A 191 8.72 18.30 5.35
C ARG A 191 9.11 17.18 4.38
N LEU A 192 8.18 16.72 3.56
CA LEU A 192 8.39 15.67 2.58
C LEU A 192 8.13 16.17 1.16
N LYS A 193 8.67 15.46 0.18
CA LYS A 193 8.54 15.79 -1.24
C LYS A 193 8.12 14.57 -2.03
N THR A 194 7.26 14.81 -3.03
CA THR A 194 6.98 13.86 -4.11
C THR A 194 7.00 14.59 -5.46
N GLY A 195 6.60 13.94 -6.55
CA GLY A 195 6.54 14.57 -7.85
C GLY A 195 5.74 13.74 -8.83
N THR A 196 5.45 14.34 -9.98
CA THR A 196 4.70 13.72 -11.07
C THR A 196 5.44 13.93 -12.40
N PRO A 197 5.39 12.98 -13.36
CA PRO A 197 5.95 13.14 -14.69
C PRO A 197 5.01 13.95 -15.60
N PRO A 198 5.48 14.33 -16.81
CA PRO A 198 4.65 15.06 -17.77
C PRO A 198 3.55 14.16 -18.34
N ARG A 199 2.53 14.79 -18.93
CA ARG A 199 1.50 14.17 -19.75
C ARG A 199 1.63 14.64 -21.17
N VAL A 200 1.54 13.71 -22.12
CA VAL A 200 1.58 14.00 -23.57
C VAL A 200 0.28 13.58 -24.23
N GLU A 201 -0.01 14.19 -25.38
CA GLU A 201 -1.21 13.87 -26.17
C GLU A 201 -1.06 12.48 -26.84
N ILE A 202 -2.07 11.62 -26.71
CA ILE A 202 -2.05 10.23 -27.18
C ILE A 202 -1.74 10.13 -28.68
N ASN A 203 -2.31 11.03 -29.51
CA ASN A 203 -2.14 11.04 -30.97
C ASN A 203 -0.79 11.64 -31.42
N SER A 204 -0.01 12.20 -30.51
CA SER A 204 1.31 12.77 -30.81
C SER A 204 2.46 11.79 -30.56
N VAL A 205 2.16 10.56 -30.14
CA VAL A 205 3.13 9.50 -29.87
C VAL A 205 3.32 8.62 -31.11
N ASP A 206 4.57 8.39 -31.50
CA ASP A 206 4.93 7.40 -32.53
C ASP A 206 5.13 6.02 -31.91
N TYR A 207 4.06 5.26 -31.84
CA TYR A 207 4.05 3.92 -31.23
C TYR A 207 4.92 2.91 -31.97
N SER A 208 5.26 3.15 -33.26
CA SER A 208 6.13 2.25 -34.04
C SER A 208 7.54 2.12 -33.47
N LYS A 209 7.97 3.10 -32.66
CA LYS A 209 9.28 3.13 -32.00
C LYS A 209 9.25 2.64 -30.55
N THR A 210 8.14 2.07 -30.12
CA THR A 210 7.91 1.60 -28.74
C THR A 210 7.59 0.12 -28.71
N SER A 211 7.69 -0.50 -27.54
CA SER A 211 7.33 -1.91 -27.36
C SER A 211 5.98 -2.04 -26.67
N LEU A 212 5.04 -2.76 -27.30
CA LEU A 212 3.71 -3.00 -26.77
C LEU A 212 3.78 -3.76 -25.43
N GLN A 213 3.01 -3.31 -24.47
CA GLN A 213 2.85 -3.92 -23.13
C GLN A 213 1.38 -4.25 -22.89
N PRO A 214 0.86 -5.38 -23.40
CA PRO A 214 -0.54 -5.76 -23.26
C PRO A 214 -0.88 -6.13 -21.83
N GLY A 215 -2.16 -6.20 -21.51
CA GLY A 215 -2.68 -6.78 -20.27
C GLY A 215 -2.51 -8.30 -20.22
N SER A 216 -3.38 -8.98 -19.49
CA SER A 216 -3.43 -10.43 -19.37
C SER A 216 -4.82 -10.96 -19.72
N ASP A 217 -4.85 -12.12 -20.38
CA ASP A 217 -6.11 -12.85 -20.64
C ASP A 217 -6.53 -13.77 -19.48
N ALA A 218 -5.70 -13.87 -18.47
CA ALA A 218 -6.02 -14.62 -17.25
C ALA A 218 -7.12 -13.91 -16.44
N LYS A 219 -7.98 -14.69 -15.80
CA LYS A 219 -9.02 -14.19 -14.89
C LYS A 219 -8.37 -13.66 -13.59
N LEU A 220 -7.96 -12.41 -13.60
CA LEU A 220 -7.26 -11.75 -12.50
C LEU A 220 -8.17 -10.73 -11.83
N ALA A 221 -8.20 -10.71 -10.50
CA ALA A 221 -8.89 -9.72 -9.70
C ALA A 221 -8.20 -9.49 -8.36
N PHE A 222 -8.35 -8.29 -7.80
CA PHE A 222 -7.93 -8.00 -6.43
C PHE A 222 -8.97 -8.50 -5.41
N SER A 223 -10.25 -8.27 -5.68
CA SER A 223 -11.33 -8.67 -4.76
C SER A 223 -11.68 -10.14 -4.90
N TYR A 224 -11.87 -10.80 -3.76
CA TYR A 224 -12.37 -12.17 -3.68
C TYR A 224 -13.84 -12.32 -4.13
N GLN A 225 -14.54 -11.18 -4.32
CA GLN A 225 -15.94 -11.13 -4.73
C GLN A 225 -16.11 -10.85 -6.23
N THR A 226 -15.03 -10.53 -6.95
CA THR A 226 -15.06 -10.23 -8.37
C THR A 226 -15.28 -11.51 -9.19
N ASN A 227 -16.29 -11.48 -10.07
CA ASN A 227 -16.64 -12.59 -10.96
C ASN A 227 -16.74 -12.17 -12.43
N LYS A 228 -16.47 -10.91 -12.75
CA LYS A 228 -16.42 -10.36 -14.11
C LYS A 228 -14.99 -9.97 -14.44
N PHE A 229 -14.55 -10.36 -15.63
CA PHE A 229 -13.17 -10.12 -16.10
C PHE A 229 -13.23 -9.52 -17.49
N MET A 230 -12.44 -8.47 -17.73
CA MET A 230 -12.34 -7.81 -19.02
C MET A 230 -11.49 -8.66 -19.97
N PRO A 231 -12.00 -9.07 -21.15
CA PRO A 231 -11.20 -9.76 -22.15
C PRO A 231 -10.00 -8.94 -22.60
N ILE A 232 -8.93 -9.59 -23.05
CA ILE A 232 -7.68 -8.92 -23.40
C ILE A 232 -7.84 -7.91 -24.56
N ASP A 233 -8.74 -8.17 -25.49
CA ASP A 233 -9.06 -7.31 -26.63
C ASP A 233 -9.83 -6.03 -26.25
N GLU A 234 -10.44 -6.00 -25.07
CA GLU A 234 -11.08 -4.81 -24.50
C GLU A 234 -10.13 -4.00 -23.59
N GLN A 235 -8.98 -4.59 -23.22
CA GLN A 235 -7.98 -3.94 -22.37
C GLN A 235 -7.15 -2.93 -23.16
N VAL A 236 -6.78 -1.84 -22.52
CA VAL A 236 -5.95 -0.78 -23.11
C VAL A 236 -4.47 -1.06 -22.79
N PRO A 237 -3.63 -1.30 -23.80
CA PRO A 237 -2.22 -1.57 -23.57
C PRO A 237 -1.43 -0.34 -23.15
N CYS A 238 -0.33 -0.56 -22.44
CA CYS A 238 0.74 0.42 -22.25
C CYS A 238 1.86 0.18 -23.27
N TYR A 239 2.84 1.09 -23.32
CA TYR A 239 3.97 1.00 -24.21
C TYR A 239 5.26 1.26 -23.45
N LEU A 240 6.36 0.63 -23.88
CA LEU A 240 7.67 0.78 -23.26
C LEU A 240 8.64 1.44 -24.25
N THR A 241 9.36 2.44 -23.77
CA THR A 241 10.48 3.09 -24.44
C THR A 241 11.61 3.35 -23.44
N TYR A 242 12.66 4.05 -23.86
CA TYR A 242 13.84 4.26 -23.03
C TYR A 242 14.42 5.66 -23.21
N THR A 243 15.05 6.18 -22.16
CA THR A 243 15.97 7.31 -22.28
C THR A 243 17.24 6.87 -23.04
N ASN A 244 18.07 7.83 -23.44
CA ASN A 244 19.32 7.59 -24.14
C ASN A 244 20.39 8.62 -23.70
N GLU A 245 21.59 8.52 -24.27
CA GLU A 245 22.71 9.40 -23.91
C GLU A 245 22.42 10.89 -24.15
N LYS A 246 21.64 11.23 -25.21
CA LYS A 246 21.23 12.62 -25.46
C LYS A 246 20.33 13.14 -24.34
N THR A 247 19.35 12.33 -23.94
CA THR A 247 18.47 12.64 -22.80
C THR A 247 19.30 12.87 -21.53
N HIS A 248 20.25 11.96 -21.26
CA HIS A 248 21.10 12.03 -20.05
C HIS A 248 22.00 13.26 -20.07
N LYS A 249 22.55 13.63 -21.25
CA LYS A 249 23.39 14.84 -21.39
C LYS A 249 22.61 16.10 -21.08
N ILE A 250 21.41 16.27 -21.69
CA ILE A 250 20.55 17.44 -21.43
C ILE A 250 20.25 17.60 -19.95
N ILE A 251 19.89 16.50 -19.29
CA ILE A 251 19.58 16.53 -17.86
C ILE A 251 20.81 16.90 -17.03
N LYS A 252 21.98 16.28 -17.30
CA LYS A 252 23.24 16.59 -16.58
C LYS A 252 23.65 18.04 -16.73
N ASP A 253 23.56 18.58 -17.94
CA ASP A 253 23.95 19.98 -18.23
C ASP A 253 23.03 20.99 -17.50
N ASN A 254 21.79 20.59 -17.18
CA ASN A 254 20.78 21.45 -16.57
C ASN A 254 20.47 21.11 -15.09
N LEU A 255 21.22 20.22 -14.44
CA LEU A 255 20.94 19.80 -13.05
C LEU A 255 20.83 21.00 -12.08
N HIS A 256 21.66 22.02 -12.26
CA HIS A 256 21.66 23.25 -11.44
C HIS A 256 20.35 24.06 -11.58
N ARG A 257 19.54 23.82 -12.62
CA ARG A 257 18.23 24.44 -12.86
C ARG A 257 17.05 23.63 -12.29
N SER A 258 17.30 22.40 -11.84
CA SER A 258 16.28 21.57 -11.18
C SER A 258 15.96 22.14 -9.81
N SER A 259 14.69 22.20 -9.41
CA SER A 259 14.32 22.62 -8.05
C SER A 259 15.04 21.80 -6.98
N MET A 260 15.26 20.52 -7.24
CA MET A 260 15.91 19.60 -6.30
C MET A 260 17.42 19.85 -6.17
N TYR A 261 18.14 20.00 -7.28
CA TYR A 261 19.59 20.18 -7.31
C TYR A 261 20.03 21.64 -7.23
N GLY A 262 19.12 22.58 -7.53
CA GLY A 262 19.33 24.02 -7.40
C GLY A 262 19.15 24.56 -5.97
N GLY A 263 18.79 23.70 -5.00
CA GLY A 263 18.67 24.09 -3.59
C GLY A 263 17.33 24.75 -3.21
N TYR A 264 16.31 24.65 -4.06
CA TYR A 264 14.97 25.21 -3.78
C TYR A 264 14.07 24.28 -2.97
N VAL A 265 14.41 22.99 -2.91
CA VAL A 265 13.67 21.94 -2.18
C VAL A 265 14.22 21.80 -0.77
N SER A 266 13.37 21.89 0.22
CA SER A 266 13.70 21.64 1.64
C SER A 266 13.29 20.24 2.12
N GLY A 267 12.28 19.64 1.48
CA GLY A 267 11.73 18.34 1.83
C GLY A 267 12.54 17.16 1.29
N VAL A 268 12.50 16.04 2.00
CA VAL A 268 13.14 14.80 1.58
C VAL A 268 12.27 14.05 0.59
N GLY A 269 12.83 13.63 -0.55
CA GLY A 269 12.15 12.87 -1.58
C GLY A 269 12.21 11.35 -1.39
N PRO A 270 11.28 10.58 -2.02
CA PRO A 270 11.23 9.14 -1.87
C PRO A 270 12.37 8.43 -2.61
N ARG A 271 13.11 7.58 -1.91
CA ARG A 271 14.21 6.78 -2.45
C ARG A 271 13.80 5.85 -3.59
N TYR A 272 12.59 5.29 -3.51
CA TYR A 272 12.09 4.27 -4.44
C TYR A 272 11.12 4.80 -5.50
N CYS A 273 10.97 6.11 -5.60
CA CYS A 273 10.32 6.82 -6.72
C CYS A 273 11.19 8.01 -7.11
N PRO A 274 12.45 7.76 -7.52
CA PRO A 274 13.38 8.84 -7.81
C PRO A 274 12.92 9.61 -9.06
N SER A 275 13.22 10.90 -9.09
CA SER A 275 13.09 11.69 -10.30
C SER A 275 14.04 11.16 -11.39
N ILE A 276 13.85 11.59 -12.63
CA ILE A 276 14.78 11.18 -13.70
C ILE A 276 16.19 11.73 -13.45
N GLU A 277 16.31 12.91 -12.85
CA GLU A 277 17.60 13.48 -12.42
C GLU A 277 18.30 12.57 -11.43
N ASP A 278 17.57 12.09 -10.40
CA ASP A 278 18.09 11.15 -9.40
C ASP A 278 18.60 9.85 -10.03
N LYS A 279 17.85 9.32 -11.02
CA LYS A 279 18.25 8.08 -11.70
C LYS A 279 19.57 8.28 -12.47
N ILE A 280 19.70 9.39 -13.15
CA ILE A 280 20.88 9.70 -13.97
C ILE A 280 22.10 9.99 -13.11
N VAL A 281 21.93 10.61 -11.94
CA VAL A 281 23.02 10.88 -11.00
C VAL A 281 23.44 9.61 -10.24
N LYS A 282 22.47 8.89 -9.67
CA LYS A 282 22.74 7.72 -8.82
C LYS A 282 23.11 6.44 -9.61
N PHE A 283 22.63 6.33 -10.86
CA PHE A 283 22.89 5.19 -11.74
C PHE A 283 23.51 5.66 -13.08
N SER A 284 24.56 6.44 -12.96
CA SER A 284 25.25 7.07 -14.09
C SER A 284 25.92 6.08 -15.05
N ASP A 285 26.14 4.84 -14.60
CA ASP A 285 26.65 3.69 -15.37
C ASP A 285 25.61 3.10 -16.32
N LYS A 286 24.33 3.41 -16.13
CA LYS A 286 23.26 2.87 -16.98
C LYS A 286 23.12 3.69 -18.25
N PRO A 287 23.20 3.08 -19.46
CA PRO A 287 23.09 3.80 -20.73
C PRO A 287 21.66 4.28 -21.02
N GLN A 288 20.66 3.67 -20.35
CA GLN A 288 19.25 3.97 -20.55
C GLN A 288 18.40 3.63 -19.33
N HIS A 289 17.26 4.30 -19.18
CA HIS A 289 16.23 4.02 -18.17
C HIS A 289 14.90 3.76 -18.85
N GLN A 290 14.13 2.82 -18.31
CA GLN A 290 12.79 2.48 -18.79
C GLN A 290 11.81 3.63 -18.58
N ILE A 291 11.02 3.90 -19.62
CA ILE A 291 9.92 4.86 -19.65
C ILE A 291 8.67 4.11 -20.13
N PHE A 292 7.63 4.07 -19.30
CA PHE A 292 6.35 3.51 -19.70
C PHE A 292 5.41 4.63 -20.13
N LEU A 293 4.76 4.43 -21.25
CA LEU A 293 3.71 5.30 -21.77
C LEU A 293 2.37 4.66 -21.42
N GLU A 294 1.70 5.26 -20.45
CA GLU A 294 0.50 4.69 -19.84
C GLU A 294 -0.73 5.56 -20.18
N PRO A 295 -1.70 5.07 -20.99
CA PRO A 295 -2.97 5.75 -21.16
C PRO A 295 -3.67 5.97 -19.81
N GLU A 296 -4.16 7.18 -19.55
CA GLU A 296 -4.75 7.51 -18.25
C GLU A 296 -6.25 7.16 -18.17
N SER A 297 -6.96 7.17 -19.29
CA SER A 297 -8.41 6.85 -19.35
C SER A 297 -8.83 6.56 -20.80
N LYS A 298 -9.94 5.81 -20.98
CA LYS A 298 -10.63 5.65 -22.26
C LYS A 298 -11.28 6.97 -22.74
N GLU A 299 -11.54 7.90 -21.83
CA GLU A 299 -12.19 9.19 -22.11
C GLU A 299 -11.20 10.36 -22.26
N MET A 300 -9.90 10.13 -22.08
CA MET A 300 -8.86 11.16 -22.11
C MET A 300 -7.90 10.94 -23.28
N ASN A 301 -7.36 12.02 -23.81
CA ASN A 301 -6.33 11.98 -24.83
C ASN A 301 -4.91 12.09 -24.26
N THR A 302 -4.72 11.69 -22.99
CA THR A 302 -3.47 11.85 -22.24
C THR A 302 -2.74 10.53 -22.03
N ILE A 303 -1.43 10.57 -22.21
CA ILE A 303 -0.46 9.53 -21.85
C ILE A 303 0.37 10.03 -20.67
N TYR A 304 0.42 9.25 -19.61
CA TYR A 304 1.32 9.43 -18.48
C TYR A 304 2.70 8.87 -18.81
N VAL A 305 3.75 9.69 -18.67
CA VAL A 305 5.13 9.31 -19.02
C VAL A 305 5.82 8.75 -17.78
N GLN A 306 5.46 7.52 -17.40
CA GLN A 306 5.94 6.86 -16.19
C GLN A 306 7.47 6.68 -16.18
N GLY A 307 8.09 7.09 -15.09
CA GLY A 307 9.54 7.00 -14.93
C GLY A 307 10.30 8.27 -15.31
N PHE A 308 9.58 9.30 -15.79
CA PHE A 308 10.14 10.59 -16.24
C PHE A 308 9.73 11.77 -15.34
N SER A 309 9.47 11.51 -14.06
CA SER A 309 9.21 12.57 -13.07
C SER A 309 10.42 13.48 -12.93
N THR A 310 10.20 14.79 -12.94
CA THR A 310 11.27 15.81 -12.91
C THR A 310 10.77 17.10 -12.27
N SER A 311 11.71 17.91 -11.77
CA SER A 311 11.50 19.29 -11.34
C SER A 311 12.31 20.30 -12.16
N LEU A 312 12.83 19.89 -13.32
CA LEU A 312 13.48 20.78 -14.30
C LEU A 312 12.47 21.77 -14.89
N PRO A 313 12.90 22.98 -15.32
CA PRO A 313 12.02 23.96 -15.93
C PRO A 313 11.47 23.49 -17.28
N HIS A 314 10.37 24.11 -17.74
CA HIS A 314 9.58 23.67 -18.90
C HIS A 314 10.39 23.54 -20.18
N ASP A 315 11.26 24.52 -20.46
CA ASP A 315 12.14 24.50 -21.64
C ASP A 315 13.04 23.28 -21.71
N VAL A 316 13.61 22.87 -20.55
CA VAL A 316 14.44 21.68 -20.45
C VAL A 316 13.58 20.41 -20.57
N GLN A 317 12.37 20.40 -19.99
CA GLN A 317 11.43 19.28 -20.12
C GLN A 317 11.07 19.04 -21.60
N GLU A 318 10.83 20.11 -22.39
CA GLU A 318 10.56 19.99 -23.81
C GLU A 318 11.76 19.44 -24.60
N GLU A 319 12.96 19.91 -24.29
CA GLU A 319 14.16 19.45 -24.96
C GLU A 319 14.45 17.97 -24.66
N MET A 320 14.43 17.58 -23.39
CA MET A 320 14.78 16.23 -23.00
C MET A 320 13.74 15.18 -23.43
N ILE A 321 12.44 15.48 -23.40
CA ILE A 321 11.38 14.50 -23.77
C ILE A 321 11.46 14.17 -25.27
N ARG A 322 11.82 15.14 -26.13
CA ARG A 322 11.95 14.97 -27.57
C ARG A 322 13.14 14.13 -28.01
N THR A 323 14.02 13.74 -27.07
CA THR A 323 15.10 12.80 -27.34
C THR A 323 14.67 11.33 -27.14
N ILE A 324 13.49 11.09 -26.58
CA ILE A 324 13.01 9.75 -26.28
C ILE A 324 12.34 9.15 -27.53
N PRO A 325 12.71 7.90 -27.94
CA PRO A 325 12.07 7.24 -29.08
C PRO A 325 10.55 7.16 -28.94
N GLY A 326 9.84 7.63 -29.97
CA GLY A 326 8.39 7.72 -29.99
C GLY A 326 7.81 9.03 -29.45
N LEU A 327 8.62 9.88 -28.81
CA LEU A 327 8.19 11.17 -28.24
C LEU A 327 8.83 12.37 -28.93
N GLU A 328 9.54 12.20 -30.04
CA GLU A 328 10.29 13.24 -30.72
C GLU A 328 9.43 14.46 -31.16
N HIS A 329 8.16 14.17 -31.46
CA HIS A 329 7.18 15.17 -31.89
C HIS A 329 5.99 15.27 -30.97
N CYS A 330 6.11 14.74 -29.73
CA CYS A 330 5.01 14.74 -28.81
C CYS A 330 4.57 16.15 -28.39
N LYS A 331 3.29 16.31 -28.15
CA LYS A 331 2.70 17.51 -27.58
C LYS A 331 2.52 17.31 -26.07
N ILE A 332 3.23 18.10 -25.28
CA ILE A 332 3.08 18.10 -23.82
C ILE A 332 1.78 18.81 -23.48
N LEU A 333 0.90 18.12 -22.76
CA LEU A 333 -0.37 18.65 -22.25
C LEU A 333 -0.23 19.16 -20.81
N LYS A 334 0.67 18.55 -20.04
CA LYS A 334 0.99 18.95 -18.67
C LYS A 334 2.46 18.68 -18.39
N TYR A 335 3.14 19.69 -17.85
CA TYR A 335 4.54 19.55 -17.43
C TYR A 335 4.66 18.79 -16.11
N ALA A 336 5.81 18.17 -15.90
CA ALA A 336 6.19 17.56 -14.63
C ALA A 336 6.47 18.63 -13.58
N TYR A 337 6.25 18.29 -12.33
CA TYR A 337 6.59 19.14 -11.19
C TYR A 337 6.91 18.31 -9.94
N ALA A 338 7.59 18.92 -9.01
CA ALA A 338 7.71 18.40 -7.65
C ALA A 338 6.69 19.09 -6.74
N ILE A 339 6.29 18.42 -5.66
CA ILE A 339 5.43 18.98 -4.63
C ILE A 339 6.00 18.66 -3.26
N GLU A 340 6.14 19.68 -2.42
CA GLU A 340 6.47 19.57 -1.01
C GLU A 340 5.22 19.70 -0.15
N TYR A 341 5.16 19.00 0.95
CA TYR A 341 4.04 19.04 1.88
C TYR A 341 4.49 18.69 3.30
N ASP A 342 3.73 19.14 4.30
CA ASP A 342 3.96 18.79 5.68
C ASP A 342 3.35 17.44 6.02
N ALA A 343 4.05 16.66 6.84
CA ALA A 343 3.62 15.38 7.40
C ALA A 343 4.00 15.32 8.87
N ILE A 344 3.30 14.51 9.67
CA ILE A 344 3.69 14.27 11.06
C ILE A 344 4.82 13.23 11.12
N ASP A 345 5.62 13.30 12.19
CA ASP A 345 6.53 12.22 12.54
C ASP A 345 5.71 11.03 13.07
N PRO A 346 5.69 9.87 12.37
CA PRO A 346 4.82 8.75 12.73
C PRO A 346 5.22 8.03 14.02
N LEU A 347 6.39 8.29 14.58
CA LEU A 347 6.78 7.81 15.92
C LEU A 347 5.84 8.32 17.03
N GLN A 348 5.03 9.34 16.74
CA GLN A 348 4.01 9.89 17.65
C GLN A 348 2.68 9.15 17.58
N LEU A 349 2.59 8.08 16.81
CA LEU A 349 1.39 7.26 16.67
C LEU A 349 1.49 5.97 17.50
N TRP A 350 0.35 5.57 18.04
CA TRP A 350 0.16 4.20 18.49
C TRP A 350 -0.01 3.25 17.28
N PRO A 351 0.18 1.95 17.44
CA PRO A 351 -0.11 0.98 16.36
C PRO A 351 -1.55 1.00 15.85
N SER A 352 -2.47 1.57 16.62
CA SER A 352 -3.86 1.83 16.23
C SER A 352 -4.01 3.00 15.24
N LEU A 353 -2.94 3.75 14.96
CA LEU A 353 -2.87 5.02 14.23
C LEU A 353 -3.49 6.21 14.97
N GLU A 354 -3.82 6.07 16.24
CA GLU A 354 -4.15 7.19 17.13
C GLU A 354 -2.88 7.93 17.53
N THR A 355 -2.95 9.27 17.66
CA THR A 355 -1.84 10.08 18.14
C THR A 355 -1.60 9.87 19.65
N LYS A 356 -0.33 9.87 20.08
CA LYS A 356 0.04 9.78 21.50
C LYS A 356 -0.21 11.09 22.27
N VAL A 357 -0.23 12.21 21.54
CA VAL A 357 -0.34 13.57 22.10
C VAL A 357 -1.79 13.99 22.31
N ILE A 358 -2.66 13.70 21.34
CA ILE A 358 -4.06 14.11 21.34
C ILE A 358 -4.94 12.86 21.30
N LYS A 359 -5.71 12.64 22.34
CA LYS A 359 -6.67 11.52 22.41
C LYS A 359 -7.77 11.67 21.35
N ASN A 360 -8.23 10.54 20.83
CA ASN A 360 -9.29 10.43 19.81
C ASN A 360 -8.93 11.05 18.44
N LEU A 361 -7.69 11.51 18.25
CA LEU A 361 -7.17 11.97 16.98
C LEU A 361 -6.36 10.85 16.31
N PHE A 362 -6.82 10.42 15.14
CA PHE A 362 -6.17 9.44 14.28
C PHE A 362 -5.61 10.11 13.03
N THR A 363 -4.60 9.53 12.44
CA THR A 363 -4.03 10.01 11.17
C THR A 363 -3.76 8.83 10.24
N ALA A 364 -3.96 9.01 8.93
CA ALA A 364 -3.76 7.96 7.95
C ALA A 364 -3.30 8.50 6.59
N GLY A 365 -2.43 7.73 5.92
CA GLY A 365 -1.95 8.05 4.58
C GLY A 365 -0.69 8.91 4.59
N GLN A 366 -0.58 9.82 3.63
CA GLN A 366 0.63 10.61 3.42
C GLN A 366 0.99 11.53 4.58
N ILE A 367 0.01 11.96 5.38
CA ILE A 367 0.26 12.71 6.61
C ILE A 367 1.17 11.94 7.58
N ASN A 368 1.19 10.60 7.52
CA ASN A 368 2.06 9.73 8.31
C ASN A 368 3.42 9.46 7.64
N GLY A 369 3.75 10.19 6.58
CA GLY A 369 5.02 10.04 5.87
C GLY A 369 5.06 8.87 4.89
N THR A 370 3.94 8.28 4.50
CA THR A 370 3.90 7.24 3.46
C THR A 370 3.72 7.81 2.06
N SER A 371 4.05 7.04 1.03
CA SER A 371 3.94 7.39 -0.38
C SER A 371 3.31 6.24 -1.16
N GLY A 372 2.05 6.40 -1.58
CA GLY A 372 1.28 5.46 -2.40
C GLY A 372 -0.17 5.34 -1.97
N TYR A 373 -1.02 5.02 -2.94
CA TYR A 373 -2.48 4.90 -2.75
C TYR A 373 -2.85 3.73 -1.85
N GLU A 374 -2.16 2.60 -2.00
CA GLU A 374 -2.40 1.38 -1.25
C GLU A 374 -1.99 1.52 0.21
N GLU A 375 -0.85 2.18 0.45
CA GLU A 375 -0.40 2.53 1.80
C GLU A 375 -1.38 3.48 2.48
N ALA A 376 -1.93 4.45 1.74
CA ALA A 376 -2.92 5.39 2.27
C ALA A 376 -4.25 4.70 2.58
N ALA A 377 -4.78 3.92 1.63
CA ALA A 377 -6.05 3.20 1.79
C ALA A 377 -6.02 2.24 2.98
N SER A 378 -4.96 1.45 3.11
CA SER A 378 -4.83 0.49 4.21
C SER A 378 -4.73 1.17 5.58
N GLN A 379 -4.01 2.28 5.70
CA GLN A 379 -4.00 3.07 6.93
C GLN A 379 -5.37 3.67 7.23
N GLY A 380 -6.07 4.21 6.21
CA GLY A 380 -7.42 4.73 6.35
C GLY A 380 -8.39 3.68 6.88
N LEU A 381 -8.35 2.47 6.32
CA LEU A 381 -9.17 1.35 6.77
C LEU A 381 -8.91 1.00 8.25
N ILE A 382 -7.64 0.85 8.64
CA ILE A 382 -7.25 0.52 10.02
C ILE A 382 -7.63 1.66 10.98
N ALA A 383 -7.40 2.92 10.60
CA ALA A 383 -7.79 4.08 11.41
C ALA A 383 -9.31 4.15 11.60
N GLY A 384 -10.09 3.91 10.55
CA GLY A 384 -11.56 3.88 10.61
C GLY A 384 -12.09 2.77 11.51
N ILE A 385 -11.54 1.55 11.39
CA ILE A 385 -11.87 0.42 12.27
C ILE A 385 -11.54 0.78 13.72
N ASN A 386 -10.33 1.28 14.00
CA ASN A 386 -9.87 1.54 15.36
C ASN A 386 -10.56 2.75 16.02
N ALA A 387 -10.90 3.80 15.25
CA ALA A 387 -11.74 4.87 15.74
C ALA A 387 -13.12 4.35 16.18
N THR A 388 -13.70 3.44 15.39
CA THR A 388 -14.99 2.80 15.73
C THR A 388 -14.87 1.92 16.98
N LEU A 389 -13.86 1.05 17.04
CA LEU A 389 -13.63 0.18 18.20
C LEU A 389 -13.42 1.00 19.49
N LYS A 390 -12.67 2.11 19.39
CA LYS A 390 -12.49 3.05 20.51
C LYS A 390 -13.80 3.66 20.98
N ASN A 391 -14.65 4.13 20.06
CA ASN A 391 -15.98 4.65 20.39
C ASN A 391 -16.88 3.59 21.05
N GLN A 392 -16.64 2.32 20.78
CA GLN A 392 -17.34 1.16 21.37
C GLN A 392 -16.67 0.65 22.67
N ASN A 393 -15.60 1.28 23.14
CA ASN A 393 -14.77 0.82 24.28
C ASN A 393 -14.24 -0.62 24.10
N LYS A 394 -13.84 -0.96 22.86
CA LYS A 394 -13.24 -2.25 22.52
C LYS A 394 -11.74 -2.08 22.25
N GLU A 395 -11.00 -3.19 22.39
CA GLU A 395 -9.58 -3.24 22.06
C GLU A 395 -9.34 -2.93 20.58
N PRO A 396 -8.26 -2.21 20.24
CA PRO A 396 -7.94 -1.89 18.86
C PRO A 396 -7.51 -3.12 18.05
N LEU A 397 -7.81 -3.10 16.76
CA LEU A 397 -7.27 -4.08 15.80
C LEU A 397 -5.82 -3.71 15.47
N ILE A 398 -4.88 -4.55 15.91
CA ILE A 398 -3.44 -4.41 15.62
C ILE A 398 -2.99 -5.64 14.83
N LEU A 399 -2.66 -5.43 13.57
CA LEU A 399 -2.14 -6.48 12.70
C LEU A 399 -0.63 -6.68 12.94
N LYS A 400 -0.20 -7.94 13.03
CA LYS A 400 1.20 -8.29 13.26
C LYS A 400 1.99 -8.36 11.95
N ARG A 401 3.32 -8.33 12.04
CA ARG A 401 4.24 -8.38 10.90
C ARG A 401 4.21 -9.72 10.14
N ASP A 402 3.85 -10.80 10.80
CA ASP A 402 3.69 -12.14 10.21
C ASP A 402 2.27 -12.40 9.68
N GLU A 403 1.33 -11.49 9.93
CA GLU A 403 -0.07 -11.59 9.50
C GLU A 403 -0.37 -10.75 8.24
N ALA A 404 0.26 -9.58 8.09
CA ALA A 404 -0.07 -8.67 6.99
C ALA A 404 1.07 -7.71 6.62
N TYR A 405 1.15 -7.34 5.33
CA TYR A 405 1.97 -6.20 4.90
C TYR A 405 1.49 -4.89 5.52
N ILE A 406 0.19 -4.74 5.77
CA ILE A 406 -0.37 -3.60 6.54
C ILE A 406 0.25 -3.56 7.93
N GLY A 407 0.37 -4.70 8.61
CA GLY A 407 1.02 -4.81 9.91
C GLY A 407 2.51 -4.46 9.87
N VAL A 408 3.24 -4.93 8.85
CA VAL A 408 4.65 -4.57 8.61
C VAL A 408 4.79 -3.05 8.45
N MET A 409 3.95 -2.43 7.63
CA MET A 409 4.00 -0.99 7.38
C MET A 409 3.74 -0.16 8.64
N ILE A 410 2.65 -0.46 9.34
CA ILE A 410 2.28 0.30 10.55
C ILE A 410 3.34 0.14 11.63
N ASP A 411 3.84 -1.08 11.84
CA ASP A 411 4.93 -1.32 12.81
C ASP A 411 6.21 -0.55 12.44
N ASP A 412 6.62 -0.56 11.15
CA ASP A 412 7.77 0.24 10.70
C ASP A 412 7.57 1.74 10.97
N LEU A 413 6.38 2.28 10.68
CA LEU A 413 6.05 3.69 10.91
C LEU A 413 6.18 4.07 12.39
N VAL A 414 5.57 3.30 13.29
CA VAL A 414 5.48 3.67 14.72
C VAL A 414 6.71 3.30 15.54
N THR A 415 7.62 2.47 15.00
CA THR A 415 8.85 2.04 15.71
C THR A 415 10.13 2.61 15.10
N LYS A 416 10.22 2.70 13.77
CA LYS A 416 11.40 3.19 13.04
C LYS A 416 11.25 4.63 12.58
N GLY A 417 10.01 5.11 12.41
CA GLY A 417 9.72 6.41 11.81
C GLY A 417 10.03 6.45 10.31
N THR A 418 10.07 7.65 9.76
CA THR A 418 10.39 7.89 8.35
C THR A 418 11.31 9.09 8.23
N GLU A 419 12.50 8.90 7.68
CA GLU A 419 13.38 10.00 7.27
C GLU A 419 13.12 10.44 5.82
N GLU A 420 12.49 9.57 5.04
CA GLU A 420 12.09 9.76 3.65
C GLU A 420 10.68 9.19 3.44
N PRO A 421 9.90 9.60 2.42
CA PRO A 421 8.57 9.03 2.19
C PRO A 421 8.59 7.51 2.13
N TYR A 422 7.93 6.89 3.11
CA TYR A 422 7.88 5.43 3.25
C TYR A 422 7.14 4.79 2.07
N ARG A 423 7.72 3.75 1.50
CA ARG A 423 7.09 2.93 0.47
C ARG A 423 7.19 1.46 0.83
N MET A 424 6.08 0.74 0.70
CA MET A 424 6.09 -0.70 0.95
C MET A 424 6.82 -1.43 -0.17
N LEU A 425 7.73 -2.31 0.23
CA LEU A 425 8.51 -3.20 -0.63
C LEU A 425 8.49 -4.60 -0.06
N THR A 426 8.61 -5.60 -0.93
CA THR A 426 8.70 -7.01 -0.48
C THR A 426 9.86 -7.28 0.46
N SER A 427 10.96 -6.51 0.34
CA SER A 427 12.14 -6.64 1.20
C SER A 427 11.93 -6.20 2.66
N ARG A 428 10.86 -5.45 2.95
CA ARG A 428 10.54 -5.02 4.32
C ARG A 428 9.88 -6.11 5.16
N ALA A 429 9.32 -7.12 4.51
CA ALA A 429 8.65 -8.24 5.16
C ALA A 429 9.62 -9.41 5.39
N GLU A 430 9.74 -9.86 6.62
CA GLU A 430 10.57 -11.01 7.02
C GLU A 430 9.92 -12.32 6.60
N TYR A 431 8.59 -12.40 6.64
CA TYR A 431 7.81 -13.62 6.44
C TYR A 431 7.02 -13.63 5.14
N ARG A 432 7.66 -13.20 4.01
CA ARG A 432 6.99 -13.07 2.69
C ARG A 432 6.22 -14.31 2.24
N LEU A 433 6.65 -15.49 2.67
CA LEU A 433 5.99 -16.74 2.31
C LEU A 433 4.74 -17.01 3.14
N LEU A 434 4.58 -16.35 4.29
CA LEU A 434 3.36 -16.41 5.10
C LEU A 434 2.33 -15.38 4.62
N ILE A 435 2.77 -14.19 4.19
CA ILE A 435 1.91 -13.06 3.80
C ILE A 435 1.91 -12.87 2.28
N ARG A 436 1.38 -13.87 1.56
CA ARG A 436 1.36 -13.89 0.09
C ARG A 436 0.12 -13.19 -0.47
N HIS A 437 0.17 -12.93 -1.78
CA HIS A 437 -0.94 -12.40 -2.56
C HIS A 437 -2.17 -13.34 -2.56
N ASP A 438 -1.93 -14.64 -2.66
CA ASP A 438 -2.98 -15.66 -2.79
C ASP A 438 -3.74 -15.94 -1.47
N ASN A 439 -3.19 -15.58 -0.31
CA ASN A 439 -3.73 -16.01 0.98
C ASN A 439 -4.15 -14.85 1.93
N ALA A 440 -4.43 -13.67 1.41
CA ALA A 440 -4.85 -12.56 2.27
C ALA A 440 -6.22 -12.85 2.96
N ASP A 441 -7.11 -13.57 2.28
CA ASP A 441 -8.37 -14.04 2.85
C ASP A 441 -8.17 -14.95 4.07
N GLU A 442 -7.25 -15.92 3.99
CA GLU A 442 -6.93 -16.84 5.08
C GLU A 442 -6.40 -16.11 6.32
N ARG A 443 -5.64 -15.04 6.11
CA ARG A 443 -5.01 -14.28 7.19
C ARG A 443 -5.94 -13.25 7.83
N LEU A 444 -6.82 -12.62 7.06
CA LEU A 444 -7.48 -11.38 7.48
C LEU A 444 -9.01 -11.38 7.40
N MET A 445 -9.64 -12.29 6.64
CA MET A 445 -11.09 -12.24 6.45
C MET A 445 -11.88 -12.45 7.75
N LYS A 446 -11.31 -13.23 8.68
CA LYS A 446 -11.88 -13.37 10.02
C LYS A 446 -11.89 -12.03 10.78
N TYR A 447 -10.83 -11.24 10.70
CA TYR A 447 -10.80 -9.92 11.34
C TYR A 447 -11.86 -8.99 10.73
N GLY A 448 -11.97 -8.98 9.39
CA GLY A 448 -13.01 -8.21 8.70
C GLY A 448 -14.44 -8.61 9.11
N HIS A 449 -14.67 -9.90 9.29
CA HIS A 449 -15.95 -10.44 9.79
C HIS A 449 -16.19 -10.05 11.26
N ASP A 450 -15.22 -10.25 12.14
CA ASP A 450 -15.35 -9.98 13.58
C ASP A 450 -15.64 -8.48 13.86
N VAL A 451 -15.14 -7.56 13.04
CA VAL A 451 -15.43 -6.12 13.16
C VAL A 451 -16.72 -5.71 12.42
N GLY A 452 -17.36 -6.62 11.68
CA GLY A 452 -18.63 -6.38 10.99
C GLY A 452 -18.53 -5.76 9.60
N LEU A 453 -17.35 -5.77 8.96
CA LEU A 453 -17.13 -5.29 7.59
C LEU A 453 -17.34 -6.38 6.53
N ILE A 454 -17.18 -7.63 6.88
CA ILE A 454 -17.46 -8.80 6.03
C ILE A 454 -18.76 -9.46 6.54
N SER A 455 -19.72 -9.68 5.65
CA SER A 455 -20.99 -10.33 6.00
C SER A 455 -20.81 -11.82 6.27
N ASP A 456 -21.77 -12.43 7.01
CA ASP A 456 -21.81 -13.86 7.28
C ASP A 456 -21.77 -14.69 5.98
N ASP A 457 -22.50 -14.28 4.94
CA ASP A 457 -22.54 -14.98 3.66
C ASP A 457 -21.16 -15.01 2.97
N ILE A 458 -20.45 -13.88 2.93
CA ILE A 458 -19.11 -13.79 2.33
C ILE A 458 -18.13 -14.62 3.16
N TYR A 459 -18.21 -14.52 4.48
CA TYR A 459 -17.34 -15.30 5.36
C TYR A 459 -17.60 -16.81 5.22
N GLN A 460 -18.86 -17.23 5.09
CA GLN A 460 -19.21 -18.63 4.85
C GLN A 460 -18.71 -19.14 3.49
N GLN A 461 -18.76 -18.32 2.43
CA GLN A 461 -18.17 -18.65 1.13
C GLN A 461 -16.66 -18.88 1.25
N TYR A 462 -15.97 -18.03 2.01
CA TYR A 462 -14.55 -18.24 2.30
C TYR A 462 -14.28 -19.55 3.04
N LEU A 463 -15.05 -19.87 4.08
CA LEU A 463 -14.91 -21.14 4.83
C LEU A 463 -15.12 -22.36 3.93
N ASN A 464 -16.11 -22.32 3.04
CA ASN A 464 -16.39 -23.37 2.07
C ASN A 464 -15.22 -23.53 1.08
N LYS A 465 -14.71 -22.42 0.54
CA LYS A 465 -13.51 -22.40 -0.32
C LYS A 465 -12.32 -23.09 0.36
N MET A 466 -12.02 -22.73 1.61
CA MET A 466 -10.90 -23.31 2.35
C MET A 466 -11.11 -24.82 2.62
N SER A 467 -12.33 -25.21 2.96
CA SER A 467 -12.70 -26.61 3.13
C SER A 467 -12.47 -27.42 1.84
N ASN A 468 -12.88 -26.88 0.69
CA ASN A 468 -12.68 -27.52 -0.62
C ASN A 468 -11.18 -27.70 -0.93
N ILE A 469 -10.36 -26.68 -0.68
CA ILE A 469 -8.92 -26.73 -0.90
C ILE A 469 -8.26 -27.82 -0.04
N PHE A 470 -8.56 -27.86 1.27
CA PHE A 470 -7.96 -28.85 2.16
C PHE A 470 -8.46 -30.27 1.90
N ASN A 471 -9.74 -30.44 1.58
CA ASN A 471 -10.30 -31.74 1.19
C ASN A 471 -9.63 -32.26 -0.08
N GLU A 472 -9.39 -31.40 -1.07
CA GLU A 472 -8.71 -31.78 -2.29
C GLU A 472 -7.24 -32.14 -2.05
N ILE A 473 -6.51 -31.40 -1.23
CA ILE A 473 -5.13 -31.76 -0.84
C ILE A 473 -5.08 -33.14 -0.16
N ALA A 474 -6.07 -33.46 0.69
CA ALA A 474 -6.18 -34.76 1.33
C ALA A 474 -6.52 -35.86 0.30
N ARG A 475 -7.48 -35.58 -0.62
CA ARG A 475 -7.86 -36.51 -1.70
C ARG A 475 -6.69 -36.84 -2.63
N LEU A 476 -5.88 -35.85 -3.02
CA LEU A 476 -4.68 -36.02 -3.84
C LEU A 476 -3.64 -36.97 -3.22
N ASP A 477 -3.64 -37.12 -1.92
CA ASP A 477 -2.75 -38.07 -1.22
C ASP A 477 -3.19 -39.53 -1.38
N THR A 478 -4.48 -39.76 -1.71
CA THR A 478 -5.05 -41.10 -1.93
C THR A 478 -4.95 -41.56 -3.38
N ILE A 479 -4.83 -40.63 -4.36
CA ILE A 479 -4.74 -40.94 -5.79
C ILE A 479 -3.31 -41.43 -6.09
N ARG A 480 -3.20 -42.62 -6.71
CA ARG A 480 -1.90 -43.24 -7.02
C ARG A 480 -1.63 -43.27 -8.51
N PHE A 481 -0.45 -42.79 -8.90
CA PHE A 481 0.11 -42.97 -10.23
C PHE A 481 1.19 -44.07 -10.21
N THR A 482 1.12 -44.98 -11.17
CA THR A 482 2.06 -46.11 -11.28
C THR A 482 3.03 -45.92 -12.44
N PRO A 483 4.11 -46.72 -12.56
CA PRO A 483 5.04 -46.69 -13.71
C PRO A 483 4.37 -46.96 -15.06
N LYS A 484 3.18 -47.57 -15.10
CA LYS A 484 2.39 -47.82 -16.31
C LYS A 484 1.37 -46.76 -16.63
N HIS A 485 1.20 -45.77 -15.78
CA HIS A 485 0.17 -44.73 -15.95
C HIS A 485 0.53 -43.75 -17.07
N PRO A 486 -0.45 -43.27 -17.89
CA PRO A 486 -0.21 -42.35 -19.02
C PRO A 486 0.44 -41.02 -18.61
N ILE A 487 0.38 -40.60 -17.36
CA ILE A 487 1.08 -39.42 -16.84
C ILE A 487 2.59 -39.45 -17.16
N ASN A 488 3.17 -40.62 -17.33
CA ASN A 488 4.59 -40.78 -17.67
C ASN A 488 4.97 -40.16 -19.03
N ASP A 489 4.03 -40.09 -19.96
CA ASP A 489 4.27 -39.46 -21.26
C ASP A 489 4.33 -37.94 -21.12
N VAL A 490 3.51 -37.39 -20.22
CA VAL A 490 3.57 -35.96 -19.86
C VAL A 490 4.86 -35.64 -19.12
N LEU A 491 5.30 -36.51 -18.22
CA LEU A 491 6.58 -36.35 -17.52
C LEU A 491 7.75 -36.26 -18.51
N GLU A 492 7.83 -37.16 -19.50
CA GLU A 492 8.85 -37.11 -20.54
C GLU A 492 8.80 -35.82 -21.37
N GLN A 493 7.60 -35.40 -21.80
CA GLN A 493 7.41 -34.15 -22.56
C GLN A 493 7.90 -32.92 -21.79
N LEU A 494 7.78 -32.94 -20.47
CA LEU A 494 8.24 -31.86 -19.57
C LEU A 494 9.73 -32.03 -19.17
N GLY A 495 10.44 -33.04 -19.69
CA GLY A 495 11.82 -33.34 -19.31
C GLY A 495 11.98 -33.88 -17.89
N SER A 496 10.90 -34.39 -17.29
CA SER A 496 10.88 -34.98 -15.96
C SER A 496 11.11 -36.51 -16.04
N THR A 497 11.63 -37.09 -14.97
CA THR A 497 11.89 -38.53 -14.90
C THR A 497 10.58 -39.32 -14.80
N ARG A 498 10.46 -40.41 -15.58
CA ARG A 498 9.36 -41.38 -15.46
C ARG A 498 9.27 -41.95 -14.04
N LEU A 499 8.10 -42.41 -13.69
CA LEU A 499 7.86 -43.04 -12.39
C LEU A 499 8.49 -44.45 -12.39
N ASN A 500 9.26 -44.75 -11.37
CA ASN A 500 9.83 -46.08 -11.13
C ASN A 500 9.00 -46.91 -10.13
N GLU A 501 8.19 -46.21 -9.33
CA GLU A 501 7.31 -46.79 -8.32
C GLU A 501 5.99 -46.03 -8.24
N GLY A 502 5.01 -46.55 -7.48
CA GLY A 502 3.74 -45.86 -7.26
C GLY A 502 3.89 -44.66 -6.35
N ILE A 503 3.43 -43.50 -6.82
CA ILE A 503 3.49 -42.23 -6.09
C ILE A 503 2.10 -41.59 -5.96
N SER A 504 1.83 -40.85 -4.88
CA SER A 504 0.58 -40.11 -4.79
C SER A 504 0.57 -38.88 -5.71
N ALA A 505 -0.61 -38.46 -6.15
CA ALA A 505 -0.77 -37.22 -6.94
C ALA A 505 -0.19 -36.00 -6.18
N LYS A 506 -0.39 -35.95 -4.88
CA LYS A 506 0.16 -34.91 -4.01
C LYS A 506 1.69 -34.89 -4.02
N GLU A 507 2.35 -36.05 -3.90
CA GLU A 507 3.83 -36.12 -3.96
C GLU A 507 4.34 -35.80 -5.37
N LEU A 508 3.59 -36.18 -6.40
CA LEU A 508 3.95 -35.89 -7.79
C LEU A 508 3.94 -34.37 -8.09
N ILE A 509 2.95 -33.62 -7.59
CA ILE A 509 2.86 -32.16 -7.75
C ILE A 509 4.09 -31.44 -7.15
N LYS A 510 4.81 -32.01 -6.21
CA LYS A 510 6.02 -31.40 -5.64
C LYS A 510 7.16 -31.25 -6.66
N ARG A 511 7.14 -31.99 -7.78
CA ARG A 511 8.15 -31.84 -8.83
C ARG A 511 8.08 -30.41 -9.43
N PRO A 512 9.23 -29.77 -9.71
CA PRO A 512 9.28 -28.37 -10.19
C PRO A 512 8.42 -28.13 -11.43
N GLU A 513 8.46 -29.06 -12.39
CA GLU A 513 7.80 -28.98 -13.68
C GLU A 513 6.29 -29.27 -13.66
N LEU A 514 5.76 -29.78 -12.54
CA LEU A 514 4.34 -30.11 -12.40
C LEU A 514 3.59 -29.08 -11.55
N ASP A 515 2.30 -29.02 -11.73
CA ASP A 515 1.32 -28.28 -10.94
C ASP A 515 -0.03 -29.03 -10.99
N TYR A 516 -1.04 -28.50 -10.34
CA TYR A 516 -2.37 -29.10 -10.34
C TYR A 516 -2.97 -29.18 -11.75
N GLU A 517 -2.78 -28.15 -12.58
CA GLU A 517 -3.33 -28.09 -13.95
C GLU A 517 -2.79 -29.22 -14.83
N LYS A 518 -1.52 -29.57 -14.70
CA LYS A 518 -0.88 -30.63 -15.51
C LYS A 518 -1.33 -32.04 -15.13
N ILE A 519 -1.79 -32.24 -13.90
CA ILE A 519 -2.34 -33.54 -13.48
C ILE A 519 -3.87 -33.62 -13.66
N LEU A 520 -4.52 -32.47 -13.84
CA LEU A 520 -5.99 -32.36 -13.97
C LEU A 520 -6.60 -33.36 -14.99
N PRO A 521 -6.01 -33.61 -16.18
CA PRO A 521 -6.55 -34.58 -17.14
C PRO A 521 -6.54 -36.03 -16.65
N PHE A 522 -5.83 -36.36 -15.58
CA PHE A 522 -5.61 -37.71 -15.07
C PHE A 522 -6.29 -37.99 -13.75
N ILE A 523 -7.04 -37.03 -13.23
CA ILE A 523 -7.76 -37.13 -11.96
C ILE A 523 -9.22 -36.73 -12.18
N ASP A 524 -10.13 -37.37 -11.47
CA ASP A 524 -11.52 -36.92 -11.39
C ASP A 524 -11.60 -35.78 -10.37
N ALA A 525 -11.38 -34.56 -10.87
CA ALA A 525 -11.24 -33.39 -10.02
C ALA A 525 -12.59 -32.81 -9.62
N PRO A 526 -12.74 -32.30 -8.39
CA PRO A 526 -13.91 -31.50 -8.00
C PRO A 526 -13.94 -30.18 -8.79
N ASP A 527 -15.11 -29.53 -8.80
CA ASP A 527 -15.28 -28.21 -9.39
C ASP A 527 -14.54 -27.14 -8.54
N LEU A 528 -13.32 -26.82 -8.96
CA LEU A 528 -12.45 -25.83 -8.35
C LEU A 528 -12.12 -24.74 -9.38
N ASN A 529 -12.16 -23.49 -8.96
CA ASN A 529 -11.73 -22.40 -9.82
C ASN A 529 -10.18 -22.33 -9.95
N GLU A 530 -9.69 -21.53 -10.88
CA GLU A 530 -8.26 -21.43 -11.19
C GLU A 530 -7.43 -20.95 -9.96
N GLU A 531 -7.98 -20.03 -9.16
CA GLU A 531 -7.30 -19.52 -7.95
C GLU A 531 -7.15 -20.63 -6.88
N GLU A 532 -8.20 -21.44 -6.67
CA GLU A 532 -8.16 -22.57 -5.75
C GLU A 532 -7.12 -23.62 -6.19
N ARG A 533 -7.09 -23.97 -7.48
CA ARG A 533 -6.10 -24.92 -8.03
C ARG A 533 -4.67 -24.41 -7.91
N LYS A 534 -4.42 -23.13 -8.18
CA LYS A 534 -3.12 -22.50 -7.95
C LYS A 534 -2.72 -22.54 -6.48
N ARG A 535 -3.66 -22.26 -5.58
CA ARG A 535 -3.41 -22.30 -4.13
C ARG A 535 -3.09 -23.70 -3.64
N ILE A 536 -3.78 -24.74 -4.11
CA ILE A 536 -3.45 -26.14 -3.84
C ILE A 536 -2.00 -26.43 -4.24
N THR A 537 -1.60 -26.03 -5.44
CA THR A 537 -0.22 -26.18 -5.93
C THR A 537 0.79 -25.52 -5.00
N ILE A 538 0.53 -24.28 -4.58
CA ILE A 538 1.41 -23.53 -3.67
C ILE A 538 1.54 -24.24 -2.31
N LEU A 539 0.40 -24.61 -1.71
CA LEU A 539 0.38 -25.27 -0.41
C LEU A 539 1.12 -26.61 -0.41
N ILE A 540 1.04 -27.38 -1.51
CA ILE A 540 1.77 -28.65 -1.65
C ILE A 540 3.28 -28.42 -1.86
N LYS A 541 3.63 -27.57 -2.84
CA LYS A 541 5.05 -27.38 -3.21
C LYS A 541 5.87 -26.68 -2.14
N TYR A 542 5.29 -25.68 -1.49
CA TYR A 542 6.00 -24.82 -0.54
C TYR A 542 5.79 -25.22 0.91
N LYS A 543 5.08 -26.34 1.19
CA LYS A 543 4.75 -26.77 2.56
C LYS A 543 5.95 -26.73 3.51
N GLY A 544 7.06 -27.32 3.14
CA GLY A 544 8.25 -27.37 3.99
C GLY A 544 8.84 -25.99 4.33
N TYR A 545 8.79 -25.06 3.35
CA TYR A 545 9.25 -23.69 3.53
C TYR A 545 8.26 -22.88 4.38
N ILE A 546 6.96 -23.08 4.17
CA ILE A 546 5.88 -22.45 4.96
C ILE A 546 5.98 -22.91 6.41
N ASP A 547 6.09 -24.23 6.66
CA ASP A 547 6.24 -24.80 8.00
C ASP A 547 7.49 -24.26 8.72
N LYS A 548 8.60 -24.08 7.98
CA LYS A 548 9.83 -23.47 8.53
C LYS A 548 9.60 -22.00 8.91
N ALA A 549 8.96 -21.23 8.04
CA ALA A 549 8.66 -19.82 8.27
C ALA A 549 7.71 -19.66 9.47
N MET A 550 6.68 -20.51 9.58
CA MET A 550 5.76 -20.53 10.74
C MET A 550 6.50 -20.79 12.05
N ARG A 551 7.40 -21.77 12.08
CA ARG A 551 8.20 -22.06 13.30
C ARG A 551 9.12 -20.89 13.67
N GLN A 552 9.66 -20.16 12.69
CA GLN A 552 10.46 -18.96 12.95
C GLN A 552 9.60 -17.83 13.51
N ALA A 553 8.43 -17.58 12.90
CA ALA A 553 7.47 -16.59 13.39
C ALA A 553 7.03 -16.92 14.84
N GLU A 554 6.69 -18.17 15.13
CA GLU A 554 6.27 -18.59 16.48
C GLU A 554 7.37 -18.40 17.54
N LYS A 555 8.64 -18.66 17.20
CA LYS A 555 9.75 -18.37 18.12
C LYS A 555 9.88 -16.88 18.43
N GLN A 556 9.65 -16.01 17.44
CA GLN A 556 9.74 -14.58 17.59
C GLN A 556 8.51 -14.00 18.31
N LYS A 557 7.35 -14.65 18.17
CA LYS A 557 6.09 -14.27 18.79
C LYS A 557 6.19 -14.14 20.31
N LYS A 558 6.95 -15.02 20.99
CA LYS A 558 7.16 -14.93 22.45
C LYS A 558 7.81 -13.62 22.88
N MET A 559 8.72 -13.06 22.07
CA MET A 559 9.30 -11.73 22.30
C MET A 559 8.33 -10.61 21.92
N GLU A 560 7.62 -10.79 20.79
CA GLU A 560 6.61 -9.83 20.33
C GLU A 560 5.46 -9.63 21.30
N GLU A 561 5.03 -10.71 21.97
CA GLU A 561 3.89 -10.68 22.87
C GLU A 561 4.23 -10.20 24.28
N LYS A 562 5.52 -10.12 24.64
CA LYS A 562 5.91 -9.61 25.95
C LYS A 562 5.64 -8.11 26.02
N LYS A 563 4.57 -7.74 26.74
CA LYS A 563 4.15 -6.36 26.91
C LYS A 563 5.14 -5.54 27.73
N ILE A 564 5.20 -4.25 27.45
CA ILE A 564 5.89 -3.26 28.29
C ILE A 564 4.79 -2.45 28.98
N PRO A 565 4.74 -2.44 30.33
CA PRO A 565 3.76 -1.63 31.05
C PRO A 565 3.84 -0.13 30.70
N GLU A 566 2.70 0.53 30.66
CA GLU A 566 2.63 1.96 30.26
C GLU A 566 3.32 2.89 31.25
N ASP A 567 3.45 2.48 32.50
CA ASP A 567 4.04 3.26 33.59
C ASP A 567 5.57 3.10 33.73
N VAL A 568 6.23 2.37 32.80
CA VAL A 568 7.69 2.23 32.81
C VAL A 568 8.38 3.57 32.65
N ASP A 569 9.20 3.94 33.66
CA ASP A 569 10.17 5.03 33.52
C ASP A 569 11.52 4.48 33.08
N TYR A 570 11.83 4.67 31.81
CA TYR A 570 13.09 4.20 31.23
C TYR A 570 14.33 4.91 31.80
N ASN A 571 14.18 6.09 32.41
CA ASN A 571 15.31 6.83 33.04
C ASN A 571 15.80 6.15 34.32
N GLU A 572 14.92 5.45 35.02
CA GLU A 572 15.27 4.71 36.25
C GLU A 572 16.03 3.40 35.96
N ILE A 573 16.03 2.90 34.71
CA ILE A 573 16.64 1.62 34.38
C ILE A 573 18.16 1.74 34.39
N SER A 574 18.80 1.11 35.39
CA SER A 574 20.24 1.03 35.47
C SER A 574 20.84 0.25 34.30
N ASN A 575 22.03 0.67 33.82
CA ASN A 575 22.75 0.03 32.73
C ASN A 575 22.05 0.07 31.33
N LEU A 576 20.96 0.79 31.18
CA LEU A 576 20.37 1.08 29.86
C LEU A 576 21.14 2.26 29.25
N ALA A 577 21.56 2.13 27.98
CA ALA A 577 22.26 3.18 27.26
C ALA A 577 21.46 4.50 27.23
N LEU A 578 22.11 5.66 27.29
CA LEU A 578 21.41 6.96 27.30
C LEU A 578 20.55 7.15 26.04
N GLU A 579 21.05 6.76 24.87
CA GLU A 579 20.32 6.80 23.62
C GLU A 579 19.07 5.91 23.70
N ALA A 580 19.20 4.71 24.27
CA ALA A 580 18.07 3.78 24.45
C ALA A 580 17.02 4.38 25.39
N LYS A 581 17.41 4.98 26.52
CA LYS A 581 16.51 5.67 27.45
C LYS A 581 15.70 6.76 26.73
N GLN A 582 16.37 7.61 25.97
CA GLN A 582 15.74 8.72 25.24
C GLN A 582 14.74 8.20 24.19
N LYS A 583 15.14 7.20 23.40
CA LYS A 583 14.29 6.64 22.32
C LYS A 583 13.11 5.86 22.87
N LEU A 584 13.31 5.01 23.88
CA LEU A 584 12.23 4.26 24.51
C LEU A 584 11.22 5.19 25.19
N SER A 585 11.68 6.25 25.87
CA SER A 585 10.82 7.26 26.48
C SER A 585 10.00 8.04 25.45
N ALA A 586 10.61 8.37 24.31
CA ALA A 586 9.95 9.13 23.24
C ALA A 586 8.94 8.28 22.43
N ILE A 587 9.29 7.02 22.13
CA ILE A 587 8.51 6.12 21.27
C ILE A 587 7.48 5.35 22.09
N ARG A 588 7.78 4.97 23.33
CA ARG A 588 6.91 4.20 24.24
C ARG A 588 6.36 2.92 23.56
N PRO A 589 7.26 1.99 23.18
CA PRO A 589 6.83 0.75 22.54
C PRO A 589 5.94 -0.07 23.48
N LEU A 590 4.92 -0.74 22.93
CA LEU A 590 3.97 -1.55 23.70
C LEU A 590 4.51 -2.95 24.01
N THR A 591 5.50 -3.42 23.24
CA THR A 591 6.07 -4.77 23.39
C THR A 591 7.60 -4.76 23.28
N ILE A 592 8.24 -5.79 23.81
CA ILE A 592 9.69 -6.01 23.66
C ILE A 592 10.06 -6.16 22.16
N GLY A 593 9.22 -6.80 21.36
CA GLY A 593 9.44 -6.90 19.92
C GLY A 593 9.49 -5.52 19.25
N GLN A 594 8.57 -4.62 19.56
CA GLN A 594 8.60 -3.24 19.07
C GLN A 594 9.87 -2.50 19.57
N ALA A 595 10.19 -2.61 20.84
CA ALA A 595 11.40 -2.00 21.39
C ALA A 595 12.67 -2.43 20.65
N SER A 596 12.78 -3.72 20.31
CA SER A 596 13.95 -4.28 19.59
C SER A 596 14.11 -3.77 18.16
N ARG A 597 13.03 -3.25 17.53
CA ARG A 597 13.04 -2.70 16.17
C ARG A 597 13.33 -1.21 16.09
N ILE A 598 13.34 -0.51 17.23
CA ILE A 598 13.67 0.91 17.28
C ILE A 598 15.13 1.11 16.87
N SER A 599 15.37 1.98 15.91
CA SER A 599 16.73 2.31 15.45
C SER A 599 17.59 2.82 16.61
N GLY A 600 18.75 2.22 16.82
CA GLY A 600 19.68 2.55 17.91
C GLY A 600 19.44 1.81 19.23
N ILE A 601 18.43 0.93 19.31
CA ILE A 601 18.30 -0.04 20.40
C ILE A 601 19.04 -1.32 20.01
N ASN A 602 19.94 -1.77 20.87
CA ASN A 602 20.73 -2.97 20.62
C ASN A 602 20.27 -4.17 21.49
N PRO A 603 20.70 -5.40 21.19
CA PRO A 603 20.30 -6.59 21.96
C PRO A 603 20.67 -6.53 23.45
N ALA A 604 21.73 -5.80 23.83
CA ALA A 604 22.10 -5.62 25.24
C ALA A 604 21.07 -4.74 25.97
N ASP A 605 20.59 -3.66 25.32
CA ASP A 605 19.53 -2.80 25.87
C ASP A 605 18.24 -3.61 26.10
N ILE A 606 17.87 -4.47 25.16
CA ILE A 606 16.72 -5.34 25.29
C ILE A 606 16.87 -6.32 26.45
N SER A 607 18.07 -6.89 26.64
CA SER A 607 18.36 -7.78 27.78
C SER A 607 18.23 -7.05 29.12
N VAL A 608 18.74 -5.82 29.22
CA VAL A 608 18.62 -4.97 30.41
C VAL A 608 17.14 -4.66 30.69
N LEU A 609 16.37 -4.28 29.67
CA LEU A 609 14.94 -4.00 29.79
C LEU A 609 14.17 -5.24 30.28
N LEU A 610 14.44 -6.42 29.74
CA LEU A 610 13.81 -7.67 30.14
C LEU A 610 14.08 -8.01 31.61
N ILE A 611 15.33 -7.82 32.07
CA ILE A 611 15.71 -8.05 33.49
C ILE A 611 14.95 -7.06 34.38
N TYR A 612 14.89 -5.80 34.02
CA TYR A 612 14.18 -4.77 34.78
C TYR A 612 12.68 -5.07 34.90
N LEU A 613 12.03 -5.44 33.78
CA LEU A 613 10.61 -5.80 33.77
C LEU A 613 10.34 -7.01 34.68
N LYS A 614 11.19 -8.04 34.61
CA LYS A 614 11.08 -9.20 35.49
C LYS A 614 11.21 -8.85 36.97
N GLN A 615 12.11 -7.92 37.32
CA GLN A 615 12.35 -7.53 38.71
C GLN A 615 11.26 -6.62 39.27
N LYS A 616 10.78 -5.65 38.48
CA LYS A 616 9.83 -4.62 38.96
C LYS A 616 8.37 -5.06 38.89
N TYR A 617 8.01 -5.83 37.86
CA TYR A 617 6.62 -6.20 37.58
C TYR A 617 6.31 -7.68 37.82
N ASN A 618 7.25 -8.48 38.33
CA ASN A 618 7.13 -9.93 38.56
C ASN A 618 6.61 -10.71 37.32
N GLU A 619 6.95 -10.28 36.12
CA GLU A 619 6.60 -10.98 34.90
C GLU A 619 7.54 -12.19 34.69
N GLU A 620 6.96 -13.40 34.57
CA GLU A 620 7.69 -14.65 34.27
C GLU A 620 8.27 -14.69 32.84
#